data_5b828f46b4d5a82b5ab75ec6cc0d95a8
#
_entry.id   5b828f46b4d5a82b5ab75ec6cc0d95a8
#
_cell.length_a   1.000
_cell.length_b   1.000
_cell.length_c   1.000
_cell.angle_alpha   90.00
_cell.angle_beta   90.00
_cell.angle_gamma   90.00
#
_symmetry.space_group_name_H-M   'P 1'
#
loop_
_entity.id
_entity.type
_entity.pdbx_description
1 polymer ?
#
loop_
_entity_poly.entity_id
_entity_poly.type
_entity_poly.pdbx_seq_one_letter_code
_entity_poly.pdbx_strand_id
1 'polypeptide(L)'
;MADTDTQKADVVVVGSGVAGAIVAHQLAMAGKSVILLEAGPRMPRWEIVERFRNQVDKTDFMAPYPSSTWAPHPEYGPPNDYLILKGEHKFNSQYIRAVGGTTWHWAASAWRFIPNDFKMKTVYGVGRDWPIQYDDLEHYYQRAEEELGVWGPGPEEDLYSPRKQPYPMPPLPLSFNEQTIKSALNGYDPKFHVVTEPVARNSRPYDGRPTCCGNNNCMPICPIGAMYNGIVHVEKAEQAGAKLIDSAVVYKLETGPDKRITAAVYKDKTGADHRVEGKYFVIAANGIETPKILLMSANRDFPNGVANSSDMVGRNLMDHPGTGVSFYANEKLWPGRGPQEMTSLIGFRDGPFRATEAAKKIHLSNMSRINQETQKIFKSGKLMKPEELDAQIRDRSARYVQFDCFHEILPQPENRIVPSKTATDAVGIPRPEITYAIDDYVKRGAVHTREVYATAAKVLGGTEVVFNDEFAPNNHITGATIMGADARDSVVDKDCRTFDHPNLFISSSSTMPTVGTVNVTLTIAALALRMSDTLKKEV
;
A
#
# COMPACT_ATOMS: atom_id res chain seq x y z
N MET A 1 4.39 -43.33 6.67
CA MET A 1 4.24 -41.87 6.62
C MET A 1 5.54 -41.33 7.19
N ALA A 2 6.35 -40.67 6.39
CA ALA A 2 7.57 -40.07 6.88
C ALA A 2 7.18 -39.01 7.91
N ASP A 3 7.82 -39.06 9.06
CA ASP A 3 7.73 -38.06 10.12
C ASP A 3 8.27 -36.75 9.53
N THR A 4 7.37 -35.95 8.94
CA THR A 4 7.76 -34.63 8.43
C THR A 4 8.07 -33.81 9.67
N ASP A 5 9.34 -33.44 9.81
CA ASP A 5 9.89 -32.65 10.92
C ASP A 5 9.04 -31.38 11.11
N THR A 6 8.03 -31.44 11.98
CA THR A 6 7.07 -30.38 12.20
C THR A 6 7.78 -29.24 12.91
N GLN A 7 8.02 -28.14 12.17
CA GLN A 7 8.69 -26.97 12.72
C GLN A 7 7.78 -26.28 13.75
N LYS A 8 8.37 -25.76 14.83
CA LYS A 8 7.65 -25.12 15.94
C LYS A 8 8.30 -23.79 16.32
N ALA A 9 7.48 -22.80 16.66
CA ALA A 9 7.93 -21.51 17.17
C ALA A 9 6.98 -20.96 18.25
N ASP A 10 7.42 -19.95 19.00
CA ASP A 10 6.53 -19.18 19.85
C ASP A 10 5.52 -18.42 18.99
N VAL A 11 5.99 -17.80 17.91
CA VAL A 11 5.15 -17.03 16.99
C VAL A 11 5.40 -17.44 15.54
N VAL A 12 4.32 -17.72 14.81
CA VAL A 12 4.31 -17.93 13.36
C VAL A 12 3.74 -16.68 12.70
N VAL A 13 4.52 -16.03 11.85
CA VAL A 13 4.13 -14.84 11.09
C VAL A 13 3.95 -15.23 9.63
N VAL A 14 2.82 -14.89 9.02
CA VAL A 14 2.48 -15.21 7.62
C VAL A 14 2.50 -13.94 6.78
N GLY A 15 3.44 -13.85 5.85
CA GLY A 15 3.70 -12.69 5.00
C GLY A 15 4.88 -11.85 5.50
N SER A 16 5.84 -11.58 4.62
CA SER A 16 7.08 -10.85 4.89
C SER A 16 7.09 -9.41 4.34
N GLY A 17 5.91 -8.85 4.04
CA GLY A 17 5.76 -7.43 3.73
C GLY A 17 6.07 -6.54 4.95
N VAL A 18 5.89 -5.22 4.80
CA VAL A 18 6.25 -4.24 5.86
C VAL A 18 5.71 -4.62 7.24
N ALA A 19 4.45 -5.06 7.34
CA ALA A 19 3.84 -5.42 8.61
C ALA A 19 4.47 -6.66 9.23
N GLY A 20 4.49 -7.78 8.51
CA GLY A 20 5.01 -9.05 9.03
C GLY A 20 6.50 -9.01 9.32
N ALA A 21 7.28 -8.31 8.50
CA ALA A 21 8.71 -8.13 8.72
C ALA A 21 9.02 -7.31 10.00
N ILE A 22 8.28 -6.21 10.24
CA ILE A 22 8.38 -5.44 11.49
C ILE A 22 8.01 -6.31 12.69
N VAL A 23 6.88 -7.03 12.64
CA VAL A 23 6.46 -7.92 13.73
C VAL A 23 7.51 -8.99 14.02
N ALA A 24 8.01 -9.67 12.98
CA ALA A 24 9.04 -10.70 13.15
C ALA A 24 10.31 -10.14 13.79
N HIS A 25 10.77 -8.97 13.34
CA HIS A 25 11.94 -8.28 13.92
C HIS A 25 11.69 -7.92 15.39
N GLN A 26 10.57 -7.27 15.70
CA GLN A 26 10.26 -6.81 17.05
C GLN A 26 10.14 -7.97 18.06
N LEU A 27 9.62 -9.12 17.64
CA LEU A 27 9.49 -10.31 18.49
C LEU A 27 10.82 -11.05 18.64
N ALA A 28 11.58 -11.21 17.56
CA ALA A 28 12.91 -11.83 17.62
C ALA A 28 13.87 -11.02 18.50
N MET A 29 13.85 -9.67 18.41
CA MET A 29 14.61 -8.79 19.31
C MET A 29 14.20 -8.93 20.79
N ALA A 30 12.95 -9.35 21.05
CA ALA A 30 12.47 -9.67 22.40
C ALA A 30 12.82 -11.11 22.84
N GLY A 31 13.64 -11.84 22.09
CA GLY A 31 14.08 -13.20 22.42
C GLY A 31 13.04 -14.29 22.16
N LYS A 32 11.97 -14.00 21.41
CA LYS A 32 10.97 -15.01 21.05
C LYS A 32 11.41 -15.79 19.83
N SER A 33 11.13 -17.10 19.79
CA SER A 33 11.33 -17.89 18.58
C SER A 33 10.27 -17.52 17.53
N VAL A 34 10.70 -17.11 16.34
CA VAL A 34 9.81 -16.64 15.26
C VAL A 34 10.08 -17.44 13.98
N ILE A 35 9.02 -17.95 13.36
CA ILE A 35 9.05 -18.44 11.97
C ILE A 35 8.23 -17.48 11.12
N LEU A 36 8.89 -16.93 10.08
CA LEU A 36 8.28 -16.05 9.10
C LEU A 36 8.06 -16.82 7.78
N LEU A 37 6.81 -16.97 7.37
CA LEU A 37 6.40 -17.67 6.15
C LEU A 37 6.11 -16.66 5.04
N GLU A 38 6.72 -16.82 3.86
CA GLU A 38 6.49 -15.96 2.70
C GLU A 38 6.14 -16.80 1.47
N ALA A 39 5.07 -16.41 0.78
CA ALA A 39 4.57 -17.12 -0.39
C ALA A 39 5.53 -17.07 -1.58
N GLY A 40 6.11 -15.90 -1.82
CA GLY A 40 7.01 -15.67 -2.95
C GLY A 40 8.49 -15.96 -2.64
N PRO A 41 9.34 -15.93 -3.67
CA PRO A 41 10.76 -16.17 -3.52
C PRO A 41 11.52 -14.97 -2.93
N ARG A 42 12.70 -15.21 -2.38
CA ARG A 42 13.68 -14.15 -2.12
C ARG A 42 14.34 -13.74 -3.45
N MET A 43 14.26 -12.45 -3.76
CA MET A 43 14.90 -11.85 -4.94
C MET A 43 15.97 -10.85 -4.52
N PRO A 44 17.21 -10.97 -4.97
CA PRO A 44 18.23 -9.97 -4.68
C PRO A 44 17.96 -8.68 -5.48
N ARG A 45 18.25 -7.52 -4.89
CA ARG A 45 18.02 -6.20 -5.53
C ARG A 45 18.67 -6.08 -6.91
N TRP A 46 19.89 -6.59 -7.07
CA TRP A 46 20.62 -6.51 -8.34
C TRP A 46 19.87 -7.21 -9.48
N GLU A 47 19.22 -8.35 -9.20
CA GLU A 47 18.45 -9.10 -10.20
C GLU A 47 17.20 -8.32 -10.64
N ILE A 48 16.48 -7.70 -9.69
CA ILE A 48 15.32 -6.84 -9.99
C ILE A 48 15.76 -5.66 -10.86
N VAL A 49 16.91 -5.04 -10.54
CA VAL A 49 17.50 -3.94 -11.33
C VAL A 49 17.85 -4.39 -12.75
N GLU A 50 18.48 -5.57 -12.91
CA GLU A 50 18.80 -6.10 -14.24
C GLU A 50 17.55 -6.43 -15.06
N ARG A 51 16.52 -7.01 -14.43
CA ARG A 51 15.23 -7.23 -15.10
C ARG A 51 14.63 -5.90 -15.59
N PHE A 52 14.63 -4.86 -14.75
CA PHE A 52 14.18 -3.52 -15.14
C PHE A 52 15.01 -2.93 -16.28
N ARG A 53 16.33 -3.06 -16.24
CA ARG A 53 17.22 -2.56 -17.31
C ARG A 53 16.95 -3.24 -18.65
N ASN A 54 16.63 -4.52 -18.63
CA ASN A 54 16.45 -5.35 -19.82
C ASN A 54 14.99 -5.37 -20.34
N GLN A 55 13.99 -4.88 -19.56
CA GLN A 55 12.62 -4.83 -20.06
C GLN A 55 12.44 -3.82 -21.17
N VAL A 56 11.56 -4.12 -22.13
CA VAL A 56 11.30 -3.29 -23.31
C VAL A 56 10.44 -2.08 -22.94
N ASP A 57 9.35 -2.30 -22.20
CA ASP A 57 8.45 -1.24 -21.76
C ASP A 57 8.79 -0.79 -20.34
N LYS A 58 9.39 0.40 -20.22
CA LYS A 58 9.76 1.01 -18.93
C LYS A 58 8.56 1.54 -18.14
N THR A 59 7.38 1.51 -18.71
CA THR A 59 6.14 1.92 -18.02
C THR A 59 5.44 0.76 -17.33
N ASP A 60 5.82 -0.47 -17.62
CA ASP A 60 5.35 -1.64 -16.90
C ASP A 60 6.11 -1.81 -15.58
N PHE A 61 5.50 -1.36 -14.49
CA PHE A 61 6.10 -1.42 -13.15
C PHE A 61 6.14 -2.82 -12.54
N MET A 62 5.39 -3.78 -13.11
CA MET A 62 5.37 -5.16 -12.63
C MET A 62 6.38 -6.07 -13.35
N ALA A 63 6.84 -5.70 -14.54
CA ALA A 63 7.76 -6.52 -15.33
C ALA A 63 9.04 -6.98 -14.60
N PRO A 64 9.65 -6.20 -13.68
CA PRO A 64 10.78 -6.68 -12.87
C PRO A 64 10.42 -7.76 -11.85
N TYR A 65 9.13 -7.97 -11.59
CA TYR A 65 8.57 -8.84 -10.56
C TYR A 65 7.66 -9.91 -11.17
N PRO A 66 8.20 -10.85 -11.96
CA PRO A 66 7.37 -11.85 -12.60
C PRO A 66 6.67 -12.73 -11.57
N SER A 67 5.42 -13.05 -11.83
CA SER A 67 4.62 -13.95 -11.03
C SER A 67 5.22 -15.36 -11.03
N SER A 68 5.30 -15.99 -9.86
CA SER A 68 5.68 -17.39 -9.74
C SER A 68 4.48 -18.29 -9.97
N THR A 69 4.66 -19.41 -10.67
CA THR A 69 3.54 -20.34 -10.94
C THR A 69 2.90 -20.90 -9.68
N TRP A 70 3.68 -21.14 -8.63
CA TRP A 70 3.20 -21.64 -7.33
C TRP A 70 2.65 -20.55 -6.40
N ALA A 71 3.03 -19.28 -6.62
CA ALA A 71 2.60 -18.13 -5.84
C ALA A 71 2.22 -16.97 -6.78
N PRO A 72 1.16 -17.12 -7.59
CA PRO A 72 0.74 -16.09 -8.53
C PRO A 72 0.29 -14.83 -7.80
N HIS A 73 0.53 -13.68 -8.41
CA HIS A 73 0.06 -12.37 -7.96
C HIS A 73 -0.48 -11.55 -9.14
N PRO A 74 -1.28 -10.48 -8.91
CA PRO A 74 -1.78 -9.65 -9.99
C PRO A 74 -0.64 -8.97 -10.75
N GLU A 75 -0.62 -9.13 -12.08
CA GLU A 75 0.31 -8.45 -12.99
C GLU A 75 -0.40 -7.35 -13.76
N TYR A 76 0.35 -6.44 -14.37
CA TYR A 76 -0.18 -5.38 -15.21
C TYR A 76 -0.36 -5.90 -16.65
N GLY A 77 -1.58 -5.79 -17.18
CA GLY A 77 -1.90 -6.23 -18.53
C GLY A 77 -2.33 -7.71 -18.65
N PRO A 78 -2.86 -8.12 -19.83
CA PRO A 78 -3.24 -9.51 -20.07
C PRO A 78 -2.00 -10.41 -20.27
N PRO A 79 -2.03 -11.68 -19.78
CA PRO A 79 -3.18 -12.32 -19.18
C PRO A 79 -3.13 -12.31 -17.64
N ASN A 80 -3.33 -11.16 -17.00
CA ASN A 80 -3.48 -11.18 -15.56
C ASN A 80 -4.87 -11.68 -15.20
N ASP A 81 -4.96 -12.95 -14.91
CA ASP A 81 -6.20 -13.62 -14.53
C ASP A 81 -6.23 -14.08 -13.07
N TYR A 82 -5.20 -13.74 -12.25
CA TYR A 82 -5.14 -14.20 -10.86
C TYR A 82 -6.34 -13.70 -10.03
N LEU A 83 -6.73 -12.44 -10.19
CA LEU A 83 -7.94 -11.89 -9.56
C LEU A 83 -9.16 -12.14 -10.45
N ILE A 84 -10.24 -12.68 -9.89
CA ILE A 84 -11.53 -12.82 -10.56
C ILE A 84 -12.37 -11.60 -10.17
N LEU A 85 -12.48 -10.64 -11.08
CA LEU A 85 -13.08 -9.35 -10.81
C LEU A 85 -14.57 -9.35 -11.19
N LYS A 86 -15.43 -9.04 -10.21
CA LYS A 86 -16.88 -8.92 -10.31
C LYS A 86 -17.35 -7.57 -9.77
N GLY A 87 -18.63 -7.27 -9.96
CA GLY A 87 -19.23 -6.01 -9.52
C GLY A 87 -19.22 -4.93 -10.59
N GLU A 88 -19.70 -3.75 -10.22
CA GLU A 88 -19.84 -2.61 -11.13
C GLU A 88 -18.47 -2.05 -11.54
N HIS A 89 -17.51 -2.03 -10.62
CA HIS A 89 -16.17 -1.52 -10.87
C HIS A 89 -15.14 -2.64 -10.72
N LYS A 90 -14.08 -2.58 -11.52
CA LYS A 90 -12.99 -3.55 -11.44
C LYS A 90 -12.00 -3.14 -10.35
N PHE A 91 -11.84 -3.98 -9.34
CA PHE A 91 -10.80 -3.83 -8.32
C PHE A 91 -9.46 -4.36 -8.85
N ASN A 92 -8.83 -3.61 -9.73
CA ASN A 92 -7.60 -4.04 -10.43
C ASN A 92 -6.33 -3.62 -9.66
N SER A 93 -6.33 -3.76 -8.33
CA SER A 93 -5.16 -3.46 -7.49
C SER A 93 -4.10 -4.54 -7.60
N GLN A 94 -2.85 -4.12 -7.48
CA GLN A 94 -1.65 -4.93 -7.63
C GLN A 94 -0.91 -5.10 -6.32
N TYR A 95 -0.25 -6.23 -6.16
CA TYR A 95 0.69 -6.52 -5.08
C TYR A 95 1.70 -7.57 -5.52
N ILE A 96 2.83 -7.68 -4.81
CA ILE A 96 3.90 -8.63 -5.12
C ILE A 96 3.95 -9.71 -4.05
N ARG A 97 4.11 -10.97 -4.47
CA ARG A 97 4.52 -12.09 -3.64
C ARG A 97 6.02 -12.31 -3.81
N ALA A 98 6.77 -11.77 -2.89
CA ALA A 98 8.22 -11.92 -2.77
C ALA A 98 8.65 -11.53 -1.36
N VAL A 99 9.79 -12.01 -0.89
CA VAL A 99 10.35 -11.58 0.40
C VAL A 99 10.53 -10.06 0.41
N GLY A 100 9.92 -9.38 1.40
CA GLY A 100 9.84 -7.91 1.48
C GLY A 100 8.54 -7.31 0.94
N GLY A 101 7.73 -8.08 0.20
CA GLY A 101 6.38 -7.71 -0.27
C GLY A 101 6.35 -6.52 -1.21
N THR A 102 5.18 -5.92 -1.35
CA THR A 102 4.87 -4.83 -2.31
C THR A 102 5.70 -3.57 -2.13
N THR A 103 6.34 -3.36 -0.98
CA THR A 103 7.24 -2.22 -0.76
C THR A 103 8.51 -2.23 -1.62
N TRP A 104 8.73 -3.24 -2.45
CA TRP A 104 9.77 -3.22 -3.48
C TRP A 104 9.53 -2.14 -4.54
N HIS A 105 8.27 -1.87 -4.93
CA HIS A 105 7.91 -0.94 -6.01
C HIS A 105 6.94 0.18 -5.59
N TRP A 106 6.81 0.49 -4.29
CA TRP A 106 5.98 1.59 -3.83
C TRP A 106 6.65 2.97 -4.03
N ALA A 107 5.88 4.06 -3.96
CA ALA A 107 6.41 5.42 -4.05
C ALA A 107 7.14 5.88 -2.79
N ALA A 108 7.01 5.15 -1.69
CA ALA A 108 7.53 5.44 -0.36
C ALA A 108 6.82 6.59 0.38
N SER A 109 5.67 7.03 -0.10
CA SER A 109 4.83 8.04 0.54
C SER A 109 4.37 7.57 1.93
N ALA A 110 4.69 8.33 2.99
CA ALA A 110 4.61 7.86 4.38
C ALA A 110 3.86 8.86 5.28
N TRP A 111 2.60 9.12 4.92
CA TRP A 111 1.73 10.04 5.65
C TRP A 111 1.14 9.43 6.91
N ARG A 112 0.95 10.25 7.93
CA ARG A 112 0.04 9.95 9.05
C ARG A 112 -1.41 10.16 8.61
N PHE A 113 -2.32 9.36 9.12
CA PHE A 113 -3.75 9.70 9.11
C PHE A 113 -3.97 10.95 9.97
N ILE A 114 -5.06 11.67 9.74
CA ILE A 114 -5.43 12.83 10.55
C ILE A 114 -6.36 12.39 11.69
N PRO A 115 -6.48 13.18 12.79
CA PRO A 115 -7.33 12.81 13.91
C PRO A 115 -8.79 12.49 13.53
N ASN A 116 -9.34 13.20 12.55
CA ASN A 116 -10.71 12.97 12.09
C ASN A 116 -10.91 11.70 11.27
N ASP A 117 -9.84 11.11 10.68
CA ASP A 117 -9.91 9.80 9.99
C ASP A 117 -10.31 8.67 10.96
N PHE A 118 -10.03 8.83 12.27
CA PHE A 118 -10.40 7.87 13.31
C PHE A 118 -11.83 8.04 13.83
N LYS A 119 -12.52 9.14 13.46
CA LYS A 119 -13.83 9.56 13.99
C LYS A 119 -14.84 9.89 12.90
N MET A 120 -14.77 9.23 11.76
CA MET A 120 -15.59 9.53 10.58
C MET A 120 -17.08 9.54 10.90
N LYS A 121 -17.57 8.53 11.63
CA LYS A 121 -18.98 8.44 11.99
C LYS A 121 -19.40 9.52 12.98
N THR A 122 -18.59 9.77 13.99
CA THR A 122 -18.86 10.78 15.02
C THR A 122 -18.82 12.20 14.45
N VAL A 123 -17.82 12.53 13.61
CA VAL A 123 -17.60 13.89 13.12
C VAL A 123 -18.45 14.23 11.91
N TYR A 124 -18.57 13.29 10.95
CA TYR A 124 -19.22 13.56 9.65
C TYR A 124 -20.52 12.78 9.43
N GLY A 125 -20.87 11.87 10.34
CA GLY A 125 -22.08 11.04 10.22
C GLY A 125 -21.96 9.90 9.22
N VAL A 126 -20.82 9.71 8.55
CA VAL A 126 -20.56 8.70 7.53
C VAL A 126 -19.43 7.74 7.93
N GLY A 127 -19.32 6.61 7.26
CA GLY A 127 -18.27 5.64 7.51
C GLY A 127 -18.34 4.98 8.89
N ARG A 128 -17.19 4.73 9.50
CA ARG A 128 -17.05 4.08 10.81
C ARG A 128 -16.02 4.82 11.66
N ASP A 129 -16.19 4.78 12.98
CA ASP A 129 -15.16 5.18 13.94
C ASP A 129 -14.20 4.01 14.18
N TRP A 130 -12.93 4.32 14.40
CA TRP A 130 -11.95 3.35 14.86
C TRP A 130 -12.11 3.11 16.37
N PRO A 131 -11.80 1.91 16.89
CA PRO A 131 -11.80 1.65 18.34
C PRO A 131 -10.59 2.27 19.06
N ILE A 132 -9.73 2.97 18.33
CA ILE A 132 -8.56 3.73 18.79
C ILE A 132 -8.60 5.13 18.22
N GLN A 133 -7.89 6.06 18.87
CA GLN A 133 -7.79 7.46 18.47
C GLN A 133 -6.39 7.75 17.89
N TYR A 134 -6.24 8.91 17.26
CA TYR A 134 -4.94 9.37 16.76
C TYR A 134 -3.84 9.34 17.84
N ASP A 135 -4.15 9.81 19.06
CA ASP A 135 -3.21 9.87 20.18
C ASP A 135 -2.72 8.48 20.63
N ASP A 136 -3.53 7.42 20.44
CA ASP A 136 -3.12 6.04 20.69
C ASP A 136 -2.06 5.55 19.70
N LEU A 137 -1.98 6.16 18.51
CA LEU A 137 -1.01 5.84 17.46
C LEU A 137 0.12 6.88 17.32
N GLU A 138 0.03 8.07 17.90
CA GLU A 138 1.01 9.14 17.69
C GLU A 138 2.45 8.69 17.98
N HIS A 139 2.67 8.02 19.12
CA HIS A 139 3.96 7.44 19.47
C HIS A 139 4.42 6.34 18.49
N TYR A 140 3.49 5.52 18.01
CA TYR A 140 3.80 4.45 17.06
C TYR A 140 4.03 4.99 15.64
N TYR A 141 3.40 6.09 15.25
CA TYR A 141 3.73 6.82 14.03
C TYR A 141 5.17 7.32 14.08
N GLN A 142 5.59 7.92 15.19
CA GLN A 142 6.97 8.36 15.38
C GLN A 142 7.96 7.21 15.23
N ARG A 143 7.73 6.09 15.91
CA ARG A 143 8.55 4.88 15.80
C ARG A 143 8.56 4.32 14.37
N ALA A 144 7.40 4.30 13.69
CA ALA A 144 7.31 3.85 12.31
C ALA A 144 8.11 4.76 11.35
N GLU A 145 8.07 6.07 11.55
CA GLU A 145 8.91 7.03 10.80
C GLU A 145 10.41 6.76 11.01
N GLU A 146 10.81 6.43 12.22
CA GLU A 146 12.20 6.05 12.55
C GLU A 146 12.59 4.72 11.90
N GLU A 147 11.77 3.68 12.02
CA GLU A 147 12.03 2.34 11.45
C GLU A 147 12.09 2.37 9.91
N LEU A 148 11.24 3.15 9.27
CA LEU A 148 11.21 3.27 7.83
C LEU A 148 12.25 4.28 7.29
N GLY A 149 12.77 5.18 8.14
CA GLY A 149 13.63 6.27 7.72
C GLY A 149 12.87 7.30 6.89
N VAL A 150 11.88 7.95 7.51
CA VAL A 150 11.04 8.94 6.84
C VAL A 150 11.64 10.34 7.02
N TRP A 151 11.62 11.13 5.96
CA TRP A 151 11.76 12.59 6.04
C TRP A 151 10.45 13.25 5.60
N GLY A 152 10.23 14.47 6.02
CA GLY A 152 8.99 15.18 5.70
C GLY A 152 9.09 16.68 5.90
N PRO A 153 7.97 17.39 5.71
CA PRO A 153 7.92 18.85 5.81
C PRO A 153 8.20 19.34 7.22
N GLY A 154 8.52 20.62 7.35
CA GLY A 154 8.52 21.30 8.64
C GLY A 154 7.11 21.36 9.26
N PRO A 155 7.02 21.61 10.57
CA PRO A 155 5.73 21.64 11.28
C PRO A 155 4.78 22.72 10.77
N GLU A 156 5.29 23.76 10.15
CA GLU A 156 4.51 24.84 9.53
C GLU A 156 3.83 24.45 8.21
N GLU A 157 4.29 23.38 7.56
CA GLU A 157 3.69 22.87 6.32
C GLU A 157 2.66 21.77 6.57
N ASP A 158 2.91 20.86 7.52
CA ASP A 158 2.02 19.73 7.84
C ASP A 158 1.01 20.11 8.93
N LEU A 159 -0.03 20.85 8.55
CA LEU A 159 -1.04 21.36 9.47
C LEU A 159 -2.04 20.31 9.95
N TYR A 160 -2.12 19.14 9.29
CA TYR A 160 -3.15 18.13 9.54
C TYR A 160 -2.69 16.95 10.40
N SER A 161 -1.38 16.68 10.45
CA SER A 161 -0.84 15.54 11.19
C SER A 161 -0.07 15.99 12.44
N PRO A 162 -0.74 16.24 13.57
CA PRO A 162 -0.10 16.68 14.80
C PRO A 162 1.03 15.74 15.20
N ARG A 163 2.18 16.30 15.59
CA ARG A 163 3.36 15.52 15.98
C ARG A 163 4.09 16.11 17.18
N LYS A 164 4.60 15.24 18.04
CA LYS A 164 5.40 15.64 19.21
C LYS A 164 6.90 15.77 18.89
N GLN A 165 7.36 15.05 17.87
CA GLN A 165 8.76 15.01 17.47
C GLN A 165 8.88 15.29 15.96
N PRO A 166 10.00 15.90 15.51
CA PRO A 166 10.27 16.08 14.09
C PRO A 166 10.49 14.74 13.38
N TYR A 167 10.48 14.77 12.07
CA TYR A 167 10.91 13.61 11.27
C TYR A 167 12.37 13.24 11.55
N PRO A 168 12.76 11.95 11.44
CA PRO A 168 14.13 11.50 11.72
C PRO A 168 15.19 12.08 10.77
N MET A 169 14.78 12.60 9.62
CA MET A 169 15.67 13.22 8.64
C MET A 169 15.07 14.51 8.07
N PRO A 170 15.92 15.49 7.65
CA PRO A 170 15.47 16.66 6.93
C PRO A 170 14.99 16.28 5.52
N PRO A 171 14.08 17.05 4.90
CA PRO A 171 13.61 16.78 3.55
C PRO A 171 14.74 16.94 2.51
N LEU A 172 14.61 16.21 1.39
CA LEU A 172 15.40 16.50 0.20
C LEU A 172 14.94 17.82 -0.43
N PRO A 173 15.84 18.59 -1.06
CA PRO A 173 15.46 19.77 -1.82
C PRO A 173 14.44 19.38 -2.92
N LEU A 174 13.37 20.16 -3.05
CA LEU A 174 12.40 20.01 -4.12
C LEU A 174 13.05 20.30 -5.49
N SER A 175 12.61 19.59 -6.51
CA SER A 175 12.98 19.90 -7.89
C SER A 175 12.41 21.26 -8.34
N PHE A 176 12.95 21.83 -9.41
CA PHE A 176 12.44 23.08 -9.99
C PHE A 176 10.95 22.96 -10.35
N ASN A 177 10.55 21.84 -10.93
CA ASN A 177 9.16 21.51 -11.24
C ASN A 177 8.25 21.64 -10.00
N GLU A 178 8.62 20.97 -8.93
CA GLU A 178 7.83 20.93 -7.70
C GLU A 178 7.81 22.26 -6.96
N GLN A 179 8.95 22.98 -6.91
CA GLN A 179 9.03 24.32 -6.32
C GLN A 179 8.14 25.31 -7.06
N THR A 180 8.19 25.31 -8.39
CA THR A 180 7.41 26.23 -9.24
C THR A 180 5.92 25.99 -9.08
N ILE A 181 5.48 24.73 -9.14
CA ILE A 181 4.06 24.37 -9.00
C ILE A 181 3.58 24.69 -7.59
N LYS A 182 4.35 24.30 -6.54
CA LYS A 182 4.04 24.62 -5.14
C LYS A 182 3.86 26.12 -4.93
N SER A 183 4.80 26.94 -5.44
CA SER A 183 4.73 28.39 -5.29
C SER A 183 3.52 28.99 -6.00
N ALA A 184 3.24 28.55 -7.22
CA ALA A 184 2.10 29.05 -8.00
C ALA A 184 0.75 28.73 -7.36
N LEU A 185 0.55 27.48 -6.91
CA LEU A 185 -0.71 27.05 -6.30
C LEU A 185 -0.91 27.63 -4.92
N ASN A 186 0.10 27.62 -4.04
CA ASN A 186 0.02 28.23 -2.71
C ASN A 186 -0.20 29.76 -2.76
N GLY A 187 0.30 30.41 -3.78
CA GLY A 187 0.07 31.85 -4.01
C GLY A 187 -1.31 32.19 -4.57
N TYR A 188 -2.05 31.22 -5.08
CA TYR A 188 -3.35 31.44 -5.68
C TYR A 188 -4.50 31.46 -4.65
N ASP A 189 -4.61 30.42 -3.81
CA ASP A 189 -5.70 30.29 -2.82
C ASP A 189 -5.18 29.38 -1.67
N PRO A 190 -5.44 29.74 -0.39
CA PRO A 190 -5.05 28.92 0.77
C PRO A 190 -5.54 27.46 0.74
N LYS A 191 -6.65 27.18 0.03
CA LYS A 191 -7.13 25.79 -0.17
C LYS A 191 -6.22 24.96 -1.09
N PHE A 192 -5.45 25.62 -1.96
CA PHE A 192 -4.43 24.95 -2.79
C PHE A 192 -3.12 24.78 -2.03
N HIS A 193 -3.22 24.28 -0.80
CA HIS A 193 -2.09 24.08 0.08
C HIS A 193 -1.24 22.88 -0.36
N VAL A 194 -0.20 23.16 -1.15
CA VAL A 194 0.79 22.18 -1.60
C VAL A 194 1.95 22.14 -0.60
N VAL A 195 2.24 20.96 -0.09
CA VAL A 195 3.30 20.72 0.88
C VAL A 195 4.32 19.71 0.38
N THR A 196 5.48 19.70 1.02
CA THR A 196 6.48 18.64 0.85
C THR A 196 5.93 17.32 1.39
N GLU A 197 5.96 16.26 0.62
CA GLU A 197 5.42 14.95 0.99
C GLU A 197 6.37 14.21 1.94
N PRO A 198 5.89 13.58 3.02
CA PRO A 198 6.72 12.71 3.84
C PRO A 198 7.02 11.40 3.10
N VAL A 199 8.30 11.04 3.01
CA VAL A 199 8.75 9.92 2.17
C VAL A 199 9.75 9.04 2.92
N ALA A 200 9.52 7.71 2.87
CA ALA A 200 10.43 6.71 3.45
C ALA A 200 11.63 6.44 2.52
N ARG A 201 12.47 7.46 2.35
CA ARG A 201 13.66 7.45 1.48
C ARG A 201 14.74 8.31 2.11
N ASN A 202 15.94 7.79 2.21
CA ASN A 202 17.03 8.46 2.90
C ASN A 202 17.46 9.78 2.25
N SER A 203 17.38 10.89 2.98
CA SER A 203 17.97 12.18 2.59
C SER A 203 19.42 12.33 3.06
N ARG A 204 19.87 11.44 3.94
CA ARG A 204 21.26 11.22 4.38
C ARG A 204 21.47 9.73 4.63
N PRO A 205 22.69 9.22 4.81
CA PRO A 205 22.87 7.82 5.21
C PRO A 205 22.10 7.53 6.50
N TYR A 206 21.27 6.48 6.49
CA TYR A 206 20.42 6.13 7.63
C TYR A 206 20.12 4.64 7.60
N ASP A 207 20.21 3.97 8.75
CA ASP A 207 19.87 2.56 8.93
C ASP A 207 20.52 1.65 7.88
N GLY A 208 21.84 1.82 7.65
CA GLY A 208 22.63 1.04 6.68
C GLY A 208 22.33 1.33 5.21
N ARG A 209 21.40 2.22 4.90
CA ARG A 209 21.00 2.58 3.53
C ARG A 209 21.64 3.90 3.09
N PRO A 210 22.02 4.04 1.79
CA PRO A 210 22.65 5.26 1.27
C PRO A 210 21.65 6.42 1.14
N THR A 211 22.18 7.61 0.92
CA THR A 211 21.40 8.78 0.51
C THR A 211 20.80 8.60 -0.88
N CYS A 212 19.60 9.12 -1.13
CA CYS A 212 18.98 9.16 -2.45
C CYS A 212 19.84 9.93 -3.45
N CYS A 213 20.06 9.36 -4.63
CA CYS A 213 20.82 10.00 -5.70
C CYS A 213 19.95 10.75 -6.72
N GLY A 214 18.64 10.83 -6.53
CA GLY A 214 17.71 11.58 -7.39
C GLY A 214 17.55 11.04 -8.81
N ASN A 215 17.74 9.74 -9.03
CA ASN A 215 17.73 9.12 -10.36
C ASN A 215 16.32 8.91 -10.98
N ASN A 216 15.25 9.33 -10.32
CA ASN A 216 13.86 9.20 -10.78
C ASN A 216 13.37 7.76 -11.07
N ASN A 217 14.02 6.74 -10.52
CA ASN A 217 13.65 5.34 -10.66
C ASN A 217 13.12 4.76 -9.32
N CYS A 218 12.26 5.49 -8.63
CA CYS A 218 11.67 5.03 -7.37
C CYS A 218 10.76 3.82 -7.60
N MET A 219 9.91 3.92 -8.59
CA MET A 219 9.11 2.86 -9.17
C MET A 219 9.66 2.54 -10.57
N PRO A 220 9.85 1.27 -10.91
CA PRO A 220 9.50 0.07 -10.14
C PRO A 220 10.55 -0.37 -9.11
N ILE A 221 11.75 0.19 -9.08
CA ILE A 221 12.82 -0.20 -8.16
C ILE A 221 13.77 0.95 -7.83
N CYS A 222 14.04 1.19 -6.55
CA CYS A 222 15.17 2.02 -6.13
C CYS A 222 16.47 1.23 -6.28
N PRO A 223 17.32 1.53 -7.29
CA PRO A 223 18.44 0.66 -7.63
C PRO A 223 19.53 0.63 -6.56
N ILE A 224 19.65 1.70 -5.77
CA ILE A 224 20.69 1.83 -4.73
C ILE A 224 20.18 1.50 -3.31
N GLY A 225 18.88 1.24 -3.13
CA GLY A 225 18.31 0.93 -1.83
C GLY A 225 18.17 2.11 -0.86
N ALA A 226 18.21 3.36 -1.32
CA ALA A 226 17.92 4.52 -0.47
C ALA A 226 16.47 4.55 0.02
N MET A 227 15.55 4.00 -0.77
CA MET A 227 14.15 3.84 -0.41
C MET A 227 13.96 2.60 0.45
N TYR A 228 13.15 2.74 1.52
CA TYR A 228 12.78 1.60 2.37
C TYR A 228 11.99 0.55 1.59
N ASN A 229 12.22 -0.71 1.91
CA ASN A 229 11.35 -1.84 1.59
C ASN A 229 11.44 -2.90 2.70
N GLY A 230 10.44 -3.78 2.77
CA GLY A 230 10.28 -4.75 3.85
C GLY A 230 11.46 -5.72 4.02
N ILE A 231 12.29 -5.91 2.99
CA ILE A 231 13.50 -6.74 3.09
C ILE A 231 14.45 -6.26 4.20
N VAL A 232 14.48 -4.95 4.48
CA VAL A 232 15.31 -4.37 5.55
C VAL A 232 14.94 -4.98 6.90
N HIS A 233 13.63 -5.07 7.20
CA HIS A 233 13.19 -5.68 8.45
C HIS A 233 13.23 -7.21 8.44
N VAL A 234 13.08 -7.85 7.27
CA VAL A 234 13.31 -9.30 7.15
C VAL A 234 14.76 -9.63 7.52
N GLU A 235 15.74 -8.92 6.97
CA GLU A 235 17.15 -9.12 7.26
C GLU A 235 17.49 -8.85 8.73
N LYS A 236 16.91 -7.79 9.32
CA LYS A 236 17.02 -7.51 10.77
C LYS A 236 16.40 -8.62 11.62
N ALA A 237 15.25 -9.18 11.20
CA ALA A 237 14.60 -10.27 11.91
C ALA A 237 15.45 -11.55 11.88
N GLU A 238 16.04 -11.90 10.72
CA GLU A 238 16.94 -13.03 10.59
C GLU A 238 18.22 -12.84 11.43
N GLN A 239 18.80 -11.64 11.44
CA GLN A 239 19.95 -11.30 12.30
C GLN A 239 19.61 -11.42 13.80
N ALA A 240 18.36 -11.17 14.17
CA ALA A 240 17.85 -11.33 15.53
C ALA A 240 17.42 -12.80 15.84
N GLY A 241 17.58 -13.74 14.91
CA GLY A 241 17.31 -15.16 15.10
C GLY A 241 15.96 -15.66 14.59
N ALA A 242 15.17 -14.85 13.90
CA ALA A 242 13.96 -15.33 13.23
C ALA A 242 14.33 -16.24 12.03
N LYS A 243 13.52 -17.28 11.82
CA LYS A 243 13.66 -18.18 10.68
C LYS A 243 12.71 -17.78 9.56
N LEU A 244 13.24 -17.39 8.40
CA LEU A 244 12.45 -17.21 7.19
C LEU A 244 12.29 -18.55 6.45
N ILE A 245 11.07 -18.82 5.97
CA ILE A 245 10.76 -19.88 5.00
C ILE A 245 10.06 -19.18 3.83
N ASP A 246 10.76 -19.00 2.73
CA ASP A 246 10.22 -18.46 1.49
C ASP A 246 9.57 -19.53 0.62
N SER A 247 8.85 -19.13 -0.41
CA SER A 247 8.11 -20.03 -1.30
C SER A 247 7.16 -20.98 -0.54
N ALA A 248 6.58 -20.46 0.55
CA ALA A 248 5.66 -21.14 1.46
C ALA A 248 4.28 -20.49 1.39
N VAL A 249 3.41 -20.98 0.53
CA VAL A 249 2.08 -20.41 0.28
C VAL A 249 1.10 -20.91 1.34
N VAL A 250 0.96 -20.15 2.43
CA VAL A 250 -0.01 -20.48 3.49
C VAL A 250 -1.43 -20.36 2.93
N TYR A 251 -2.21 -21.40 3.11
CA TYR A 251 -3.58 -21.44 2.62
C TYR A 251 -4.61 -21.85 3.68
N LYS A 252 -4.17 -22.36 4.85
CA LYS A 252 -5.06 -22.86 5.89
C LYS A 252 -4.44 -22.69 7.27
N LEU A 253 -5.29 -22.38 8.25
CA LEU A 253 -5.01 -22.44 9.70
C LEU A 253 -5.78 -23.59 10.33
N GLU A 254 -5.13 -24.32 11.21
CA GLU A 254 -5.75 -25.39 11.98
C GLU A 254 -6.15 -24.92 13.37
N THR A 255 -7.32 -25.33 13.85
CA THR A 255 -7.85 -24.99 15.16
C THR A 255 -7.79 -26.17 16.11
N GLY A 256 -7.47 -25.89 17.37
CA GLY A 256 -7.54 -26.86 18.47
C GLY A 256 -8.81 -26.75 19.31
N PRO A 257 -8.91 -27.56 20.38
CA PRO A 257 -10.12 -27.66 21.20
C PRO A 257 -10.59 -26.33 21.83
N ASP A 258 -9.64 -25.46 22.23
CA ASP A 258 -9.93 -24.22 22.97
C ASP A 258 -10.08 -23.00 22.00
N LYS A 259 -10.55 -23.23 20.79
CA LYS A 259 -10.62 -22.21 19.72
C LYS A 259 -9.26 -21.59 19.37
N ARG A 260 -8.15 -22.13 19.87
CA ARG A 260 -6.81 -21.65 19.53
C ARG A 260 -6.38 -22.16 18.16
N ILE A 261 -5.68 -21.32 17.41
CA ILE A 261 -4.95 -21.77 16.23
C ILE A 261 -3.75 -22.60 16.72
N THR A 262 -3.52 -23.74 16.08
CA THR A 262 -2.46 -24.70 16.45
C THR A 262 -1.37 -24.79 15.40
N ALA A 263 -1.72 -24.60 14.13
CA ALA A 263 -0.76 -24.65 13.04
C ALA A 263 -1.19 -23.78 11.84
N ALA A 264 -0.18 -23.36 11.06
CA ALA A 264 -0.34 -22.87 9.70
C ALA A 264 0.08 -23.97 8.72
N VAL A 265 -0.74 -24.19 7.69
CA VAL A 265 -0.47 -25.16 6.63
C VAL A 265 -0.15 -24.38 5.35
N TYR A 266 0.95 -24.75 4.70
CA TYR A 266 1.38 -24.12 3.45
C TYR A 266 1.74 -25.15 2.38
N LYS A 267 1.66 -24.73 1.12
CA LYS A 267 2.19 -25.47 -0.03
C LYS A 267 3.55 -24.91 -0.42
N ASP A 268 4.47 -25.79 -0.74
CA ASP A 268 5.76 -25.45 -1.35
C ASP A 268 5.67 -25.31 -2.89
N LYS A 269 6.79 -25.07 -3.54
CA LYS A 269 6.91 -24.93 -5.02
C LYS A 269 6.39 -26.15 -5.80
N THR A 270 6.36 -27.31 -5.18
CA THR A 270 5.91 -28.57 -5.80
C THR A 270 4.43 -28.84 -5.56
N GLY A 271 3.79 -28.02 -4.70
CA GLY A 271 2.42 -28.23 -4.26
C GLY A 271 2.27 -29.18 -3.07
N ALA A 272 3.40 -29.64 -2.47
CA ALA A 272 3.38 -30.48 -1.28
C ALA A 272 2.96 -29.66 -0.05
N ASP A 273 2.18 -30.30 0.83
CA ASP A 273 1.72 -29.71 2.08
C ASP A 273 2.78 -29.82 3.17
N HIS A 274 2.96 -28.71 3.88
CA HIS A 274 3.82 -28.59 5.05
C HIS A 274 3.04 -27.94 6.20
N ARG A 275 3.52 -28.15 7.44
CA ARG A 275 2.83 -27.68 8.64
C ARG A 275 3.81 -27.04 9.62
N VAL A 276 3.44 -25.86 10.15
CA VAL A 276 4.21 -25.14 11.17
C VAL A 276 3.33 -24.91 12.38
N GLU A 277 3.77 -25.37 13.54
CA GLU A 277 3.08 -25.18 14.83
C GLU A 277 3.56 -23.91 15.54
N GLY A 278 2.65 -23.27 16.28
CA GLY A 278 2.97 -22.07 17.03
C GLY A 278 2.08 -21.89 18.25
N LYS A 279 2.56 -21.10 19.24
CA LYS A 279 1.73 -20.66 20.35
C LYS A 279 0.82 -19.50 19.95
N TYR A 280 1.33 -18.60 19.10
CA TYR A 280 0.64 -17.44 18.53
C TYR A 280 0.84 -17.35 17.02
N PHE A 281 -0.14 -16.77 16.32
CA PHE A 281 -0.14 -16.61 14.87
C PHE A 281 -0.45 -15.17 14.50
N VAL A 282 0.30 -14.63 13.54
CA VAL A 282 0.10 -13.30 12.98
C VAL A 282 -0.07 -13.42 11.47
N ILE A 283 -1.23 -13.02 10.93
CA ILE A 283 -1.48 -13.01 9.50
C ILE A 283 -1.24 -11.61 8.97
N ALA A 284 -0.22 -11.49 8.10
CA ALA A 284 0.25 -10.24 7.50
C ALA A 284 0.29 -10.34 5.96
N ALA A 285 -0.64 -11.08 5.39
CA ALA A 285 -0.69 -11.47 3.98
C ALA A 285 -1.50 -10.48 3.11
N ASN A 286 -1.35 -9.18 3.32
CA ASN A 286 -2.06 -8.06 2.68
C ASN A 286 -3.60 -8.07 2.82
N GLY A 287 -4.29 -7.11 2.15
CA GLY A 287 -5.74 -6.95 2.25
C GLY A 287 -6.57 -7.96 1.44
N ILE A 288 -5.98 -8.73 0.53
CA ILE A 288 -6.66 -9.74 -0.29
C ILE A 288 -6.40 -11.15 0.22
N GLU A 289 -5.13 -11.50 0.45
CA GLU A 289 -4.77 -12.86 0.82
C GLU A 289 -5.12 -13.18 2.28
N THR A 290 -5.05 -12.19 3.19
CA THR A 290 -5.43 -12.37 4.60
C THR A 290 -6.87 -12.90 4.74
N PRO A 291 -7.92 -12.24 4.24
CA PRO A 291 -9.28 -12.76 4.35
C PRO A 291 -9.46 -14.08 3.59
N LYS A 292 -8.77 -14.29 2.48
CA LYS A 292 -8.83 -15.55 1.73
C LYS A 292 -8.32 -16.73 2.57
N ILE A 293 -7.17 -16.58 3.26
CA ILE A 293 -6.64 -17.61 4.17
C ILE A 293 -7.64 -17.92 5.29
N LEU A 294 -8.23 -16.91 5.91
CA LEU A 294 -9.19 -17.09 6.99
C LEU A 294 -10.45 -17.85 6.52
N LEU A 295 -10.99 -17.49 5.36
CA LEU A 295 -12.17 -18.15 4.78
C LEU A 295 -11.87 -19.59 4.35
N MET A 296 -10.70 -19.87 3.75
CA MET A 296 -10.28 -21.21 3.37
C MET A 296 -9.99 -22.12 4.58
N SER A 297 -9.82 -21.54 5.76
CA SER A 297 -9.60 -22.27 7.02
C SER A 297 -10.90 -22.82 7.65
N ALA A 298 -12.00 -22.79 6.90
CA ALA A 298 -13.28 -23.37 7.33
C ALA A 298 -13.12 -24.85 7.77
N ASN A 299 -13.78 -25.19 8.87
CA ASN A 299 -13.78 -26.52 9.43
C ASN A 299 -15.11 -26.80 10.16
N ARG A 300 -15.23 -27.95 10.84
CA ARG A 300 -16.47 -28.32 11.51
C ARG A 300 -16.95 -27.30 12.54
N ASP A 301 -16.01 -26.74 13.33
CA ASP A 301 -16.34 -25.82 14.43
C ASP A 301 -16.48 -24.36 13.94
N PHE A 302 -15.86 -24.05 12.81
CA PHE A 302 -15.88 -22.73 12.14
C PHE A 302 -16.26 -22.89 10.65
N PRO A 303 -17.53 -23.24 10.33
CA PRO A 303 -17.94 -23.60 8.98
C PRO A 303 -17.87 -22.44 7.95
N ASN A 304 -17.84 -21.20 8.43
CA ASN A 304 -17.73 -19.99 7.60
C ASN A 304 -16.31 -19.44 7.51
N GLY A 305 -15.29 -20.18 7.99
CA GLY A 305 -13.91 -19.73 8.11
C GLY A 305 -13.53 -19.33 9.54
N VAL A 306 -12.23 -19.31 9.85
CA VAL A 306 -11.74 -18.85 11.16
C VAL A 306 -11.85 -17.32 11.27
N ALA A 307 -12.00 -16.82 12.49
CA ALA A 307 -12.21 -15.39 12.79
C ALA A 307 -13.43 -14.76 12.09
N ASN A 308 -14.44 -15.55 11.72
CA ASN A 308 -15.56 -15.08 10.89
C ASN A 308 -16.95 -15.31 11.53
N SER A 309 -17.05 -15.29 12.85
CA SER A 309 -18.35 -15.38 13.53
C SER A 309 -19.28 -14.20 13.22
N SER A 310 -18.71 -13.05 12.89
CA SER A 310 -19.43 -11.83 12.48
C SER A 310 -19.85 -11.80 11.01
N ASP A 311 -19.41 -12.73 10.17
CA ASP A 311 -19.48 -12.67 8.67
C ASP A 311 -18.79 -11.42 8.08
N MET A 312 -17.82 -10.82 8.81
CA MET A 312 -17.11 -9.63 8.33
C MET A 312 -15.80 -9.94 7.63
N VAL A 313 -15.29 -11.16 7.69
CA VAL A 313 -14.10 -11.55 6.93
C VAL A 313 -14.38 -11.48 5.44
N GLY A 314 -13.55 -10.75 4.73
CA GLY A 314 -13.66 -10.50 3.29
C GLY A 314 -14.56 -9.31 2.92
N ARG A 315 -15.33 -8.72 3.84
CA ARG A 315 -16.22 -7.58 3.59
C ARG A 315 -15.55 -6.24 3.85
N ASN A 316 -16.14 -5.15 3.34
CA ASN A 316 -15.62 -3.79 3.46
C ASN A 316 -14.27 -3.57 2.78
N LEU A 317 -14.03 -4.23 1.65
CA LEU A 317 -12.83 -3.99 0.84
C LEU A 317 -12.83 -2.55 0.33
N MET A 318 -11.70 -1.86 0.53
CA MET A 318 -11.48 -0.49 0.11
C MET A 318 -10.15 -0.34 -0.63
N ASP A 319 -10.06 0.66 -1.51
CA ASP A 319 -8.85 1.26 -2.05
C ASP A 319 -9.09 2.77 -2.11
N HIS A 320 -8.17 3.57 -2.58
CA HIS A 320 -8.40 4.95 -2.97
C HIS A 320 -8.73 5.01 -4.47
N PRO A 321 -10.00 5.17 -4.87
CA PRO A 321 -10.32 5.40 -6.27
C PRO A 321 -9.65 6.69 -6.76
N GLY A 322 -8.85 6.60 -7.83
CA GLY A 322 -8.05 7.71 -8.35
C GLY A 322 -8.62 8.28 -9.62
N THR A 323 -8.50 9.60 -9.78
CA THR A 323 -8.66 10.32 -11.06
C THR A 323 -7.41 11.12 -11.34
N GLY A 324 -7.26 11.64 -12.56
CA GLY A 324 -6.07 12.40 -12.91
C GLY A 324 -6.33 13.51 -13.91
N VAL A 325 -5.34 14.40 -14.06
CA VAL A 325 -5.28 15.40 -15.11
C VAL A 325 -3.86 15.52 -15.63
N SER A 326 -3.72 15.73 -16.91
CA SER A 326 -2.43 16.09 -17.52
C SER A 326 -2.59 17.29 -18.48
N PHE A 327 -1.56 18.10 -18.58
CA PHE A 327 -1.53 19.28 -19.45
C PHE A 327 -0.08 19.72 -19.69
N TYR A 328 0.10 20.73 -20.55
CA TYR A 328 1.39 21.39 -20.73
C TYR A 328 1.35 22.77 -20.12
N ALA A 329 2.20 23.03 -19.14
CA ALA A 329 2.33 24.33 -18.50
C ALA A 329 2.85 25.39 -19.47
N ASN A 330 2.61 26.67 -19.17
CA ASN A 330 3.17 27.77 -19.98
C ASN A 330 4.70 27.82 -19.91
N GLU A 331 5.29 27.44 -18.77
CA GLU A 331 6.73 27.42 -18.55
C GLU A 331 7.32 26.01 -18.66
N LYS A 332 8.64 25.94 -18.94
CA LYS A 332 9.40 24.69 -18.95
C LYS A 332 9.76 24.31 -17.52
N LEU A 333 9.15 23.26 -17.01
CA LEU A 333 9.28 22.80 -15.64
C LEU A 333 10.29 21.66 -15.45
N TRP A 334 10.67 20.97 -16.52
CA TRP A 334 11.68 19.91 -16.54
C TRP A 334 11.40 18.75 -15.55
N PRO A 335 10.22 18.09 -15.60
CA PRO A 335 9.92 16.97 -14.75
C PRO A 335 10.90 15.79 -14.94
N GLY A 336 10.97 14.90 -13.95
CA GLY A 336 11.83 13.70 -14.02
C GLY A 336 13.21 13.90 -13.41
N ARG A 337 13.41 14.92 -12.58
CA ARG A 337 14.62 15.14 -11.79
C ARG A 337 14.30 15.03 -10.30
N GLY A 338 15.10 14.25 -9.58
CA GLY A 338 14.80 13.93 -8.20
C GLY A 338 13.81 12.76 -8.05
N PRO A 339 13.26 12.53 -6.87
CA PRO A 339 12.23 11.52 -6.62
C PRO A 339 10.96 11.74 -7.46
N GLN A 340 10.20 10.66 -7.69
CA GLN A 340 8.99 10.70 -8.53
C GLN A 340 7.82 11.43 -7.88
N GLU A 341 7.74 11.40 -6.55
CA GLU A 341 6.71 12.08 -5.75
C GLU A 341 7.38 12.76 -4.57
N MET A 342 7.22 14.07 -4.43
CA MET A 342 7.76 14.87 -3.33
C MET A 342 6.82 15.98 -2.86
N THR A 343 5.71 16.24 -3.56
CA THR A 343 4.75 17.26 -3.18
C THR A 343 3.31 16.79 -3.37
N SER A 344 2.45 17.22 -2.45
CA SER A 344 1.01 16.94 -2.51
C SER A 344 0.20 18.15 -2.10
N LEU A 345 -0.93 18.35 -2.77
CA LEU A 345 -1.97 19.29 -2.40
C LEU A 345 -2.87 18.61 -1.36
N ILE A 346 -2.90 19.16 -0.15
CA ILE A 346 -3.55 18.56 1.03
C ILE A 346 -4.73 19.34 1.58
N GLY A 347 -5.02 20.53 1.06
CA GLY A 347 -6.10 21.38 1.56
C GLY A 347 -7.52 20.82 1.42
N PHE A 348 -7.67 19.65 0.77
CA PHE A 348 -8.93 18.93 0.62
C PHE A 348 -8.96 17.58 1.36
N ARG A 349 -8.06 17.39 2.34
CA ARG A 349 -8.03 16.17 3.15
C ARG A 349 -9.05 16.19 4.27
N ASP A 350 -9.48 17.37 4.72
CA ASP A 350 -10.40 17.52 5.84
C ASP A 350 -11.33 18.72 5.68
N GLY A 351 -12.51 18.61 6.28
CA GLY A 351 -13.50 19.67 6.30
C GLY A 351 -14.94 19.15 6.38
N PRO A 352 -15.94 20.06 6.60
CA PRO A 352 -17.35 19.68 6.73
C PRO A 352 -17.93 18.97 5.49
N PHE A 353 -17.32 19.15 4.31
CA PHE A 353 -17.73 18.51 3.05
C PHE A 353 -17.64 16.97 3.12
N ARG A 354 -16.81 16.42 4.01
CA ARG A 354 -16.70 14.95 4.23
C ARG A 354 -18.01 14.30 4.71
N ALA A 355 -18.99 15.08 5.14
CA ALA A 355 -20.33 14.57 5.42
C ALA A 355 -21.09 14.14 4.15
N THR A 356 -20.72 14.65 2.98
CA THR A 356 -21.49 14.48 1.73
C THR A 356 -20.67 13.98 0.55
N GLU A 357 -19.36 14.24 0.52
CA GLU A 357 -18.46 13.86 -0.58
C GLU A 357 -17.08 13.44 -0.08
N ALA A 358 -16.37 12.64 -0.87
CA ALA A 358 -15.06 12.13 -0.54
C ALA A 358 -14.00 13.22 -0.40
N ALA A 359 -13.26 13.16 0.71
CA ALA A 359 -12.01 13.90 0.85
C ALA A 359 -10.93 13.31 -0.05
N LYS A 360 -9.87 14.10 -0.29
CA LYS A 360 -8.84 13.75 -1.27
C LYS A 360 -7.48 14.35 -0.96
N LYS A 361 -6.46 13.62 -1.36
CA LYS A 361 -5.09 14.10 -1.52
C LYS A 361 -4.75 14.07 -3.01
N ILE A 362 -4.18 15.15 -3.53
CA ILE A 362 -3.73 15.24 -4.93
C ILE A 362 -2.21 15.32 -4.91
N HIS A 363 -1.54 14.39 -5.57
CA HIS A 363 -0.09 14.41 -5.67
C HIS A 363 0.40 14.83 -7.05
N LEU A 364 1.56 15.47 -7.08
CA LEU A 364 2.24 15.83 -8.31
C LEU A 364 3.14 14.68 -8.75
N SER A 365 2.93 14.20 -9.96
CA SER A 365 3.82 13.20 -10.58
C SER A 365 5.04 13.89 -11.19
N ASN A 366 6.21 13.76 -10.55
CA ASN A 366 7.48 14.28 -11.06
C ASN A 366 8.19 13.23 -11.96
N MET A 367 7.46 12.62 -12.89
CA MET A 367 8.01 11.60 -13.79
C MET A 367 8.32 12.20 -15.17
N SER A 368 9.47 11.82 -15.74
CA SER A 368 9.77 12.11 -17.14
C SER A 368 8.81 11.37 -18.06
N ARG A 369 8.25 12.08 -19.05
CA ARG A 369 7.30 11.54 -20.04
C ARG A 369 7.85 11.53 -21.47
N ILE A 370 9.18 11.59 -21.63
CA ILE A 370 9.83 11.66 -22.96
C ILE A 370 9.35 10.55 -23.88
N ASN A 371 9.31 9.29 -23.41
CA ASN A 371 8.88 8.16 -24.23
C ASN A 371 7.40 8.28 -24.64
N GLN A 372 6.53 8.65 -23.70
CA GLN A 372 5.10 8.83 -23.96
C GLN A 372 4.84 9.98 -24.95
N GLU A 373 5.54 11.10 -24.80
CA GLU A 373 5.44 12.23 -25.72
C GLU A 373 5.97 11.86 -27.12
N THR A 374 7.08 11.14 -27.20
CA THR A 374 7.59 10.61 -28.45
C THR A 374 6.56 9.72 -29.15
N GLN A 375 5.95 8.78 -28.42
CA GLN A 375 4.91 7.91 -28.95
C GLN A 375 3.67 8.67 -29.43
N LYS A 376 3.23 9.70 -28.68
CA LYS A 376 2.10 10.55 -29.10
C LYS A 376 2.39 11.24 -30.44
N ILE A 377 3.60 11.79 -30.62
CA ILE A 377 4.02 12.45 -31.86
C ILE A 377 4.02 11.44 -33.02
N PHE A 378 4.60 10.25 -32.84
CA PHE A 378 4.58 9.21 -33.88
C PHE A 378 3.17 8.73 -34.23
N LYS A 379 2.32 8.52 -33.24
CA LYS A 379 0.92 8.12 -33.47
C LYS A 379 0.09 9.18 -34.20
N SER A 380 0.51 10.45 -34.17
CA SER A 380 -0.16 11.52 -34.96
C SER A 380 0.00 11.35 -36.47
N GLY A 381 0.95 10.53 -36.93
CA GLY A 381 1.25 10.29 -38.33
C GLY A 381 1.89 11.51 -39.05
N LYS A 382 2.19 12.58 -38.32
CA LYS A 382 2.81 13.78 -38.90
C LYS A 382 4.28 13.53 -39.19
N LEU A 383 4.67 13.62 -40.43
CA LEU A 383 6.07 13.60 -40.85
C LEU A 383 6.76 14.93 -40.46
N MET A 384 7.89 14.80 -39.79
CA MET A 384 8.70 15.92 -39.31
C MET A 384 10.15 15.74 -39.72
N LYS A 385 10.88 16.84 -39.89
CA LYS A 385 12.34 16.81 -39.97
C LYS A 385 12.91 16.39 -38.61
N PRO A 386 14.09 15.74 -38.56
CA PRO A 386 14.69 15.29 -37.30
C PRO A 386 14.83 16.41 -36.26
N GLU A 387 15.22 17.62 -36.69
CA GLU A 387 15.42 18.78 -35.81
C GLU A 387 14.09 19.29 -35.23
N GLU A 388 13.01 19.26 -36.02
CA GLU A 388 11.66 19.65 -35.60
C GLU A 388 11.12 18.63 -34.61
N LEU A 389 11.35 17.34 -34.85
CA LEU A 389 10.95 16.25 -33.96
C LEU A 389 11.65 16.36 -32.60
N ASP A 390 13.00 16.52 -32.58
CA ASP A 390 13.78 16.69 -31.35
C ASP A 390 13.31 17.92 -30.57
N ALA A 391 13.15 19.05 -31.23
CA ALA A 391 12.68 20.29 -30.61
C ALA A 391 11.28 20.11 -29.98
N GLN A 392 10.36 19.45 -30.67
CA GLN A 392 9.01 19.20 -30.16
C GLN A 392 8.99 18.23 -28.97
N ILE A 393 9.75 17.14 -29.03
CA ILE A 393 9.86 16.18 -27.91
C ILE A 393 10.41 16.91 -26.68
N ARG A 394 11.46 17.69 -26.81
CA ARG A 394 12.08 18.44 -25.70
C ARG A 394 11.13 19.46 -25.10
N ASP A 395 10.46 20.26 -25.95
CA ASP A 395 9.54 21.29 -25.49
C ASP A 395 8.34 20.70 -24.72
N ARG A 396 7.67 19.72 -25.33
CA ARG A 396 6.50 19.08 -24.71
C ARG A 396 6.87 18.36 -23.42
N SER A 397 7.94 17.56 -23.41
CA SER A 397 8.38 16.84 -22.20
C SER A 397 8.80 17.79 -21.09
N ALA A 398 9.39 18.95 -21.41
CA ALA A 398 9.79 19.94 -20.41
C ALA A 398 8.61 20.66 -19.76
N ARG A 399 7.45 20.73 -20.42
CA ARG A 399 6.24 21.44 -19.94
C ARG A 399 5.15 20.50 -19.41
N TYR A 400 5.35 19.19 -19.49
CA TYR A 400 4.36 18.22 -19.06
C TYR A 400 4.11 18.28 -17.56
N VAL A 401 2.84 18.35 -17.18
CA VAL A 401 2.36 18.29 -15.79
C VAL A 401 1.31 17.20 -15.68
N GLN A 402 1.37 16.43 -14.60
CA GLN A 402 0.35 15.45 -14.24
C GLN A 402 0.06 15.54 -12.75
N PHE A 403 -1.24 15.61 -12.41
CA PHE A 403 -1.73 15.40 -11.07
C PHE A 403 -2.58 14.13 -11.03
N ASP A 404 -2.44 13.37 -9.96
CA ASP A 404 -3.23 12.19 -9.66
C ASP A 404 -3.83 12.31 -8.25
N CYS A 405 -5.02 11.76 -8.04
CA CYS A 405 -5.79 11.94 -6.83
C CYS A 405 -6.05 10.61 -6.12
N PHE A 406 -6.08 10.67 -4.80
CA PHE A 406 -6.60 9.63 -3.92
C PHE A 406 -7.87 10.12 -3.26
N HIS A 407 -9.04 9.56 -3.65
CA HIS A 407 -10.30 9.80 -2.94
C HIS A 407 -10.45 8.79 -1.81
N GLU A 408 -10.87 9.23 -0.63
CA GLU A 408 -11.34 8.29 0.38
C GLU A 408 -12.60 7.57 -0.10
N ILE A 409 -12.82 6.35 0.37
CA ILE A 409 -14.03 5.58 0.13
C ILE A 409 -14.60 5.09 1.47
N LEU A 410 -15.91 5.00 1.56
CA LEU A 410 -16.56 4.48 2.75
C LEU A 410 -16.59 2.95 2.75
N PRO A 411 -16.47 2.29 3.92
CA PRO A 411 -16.58 0.85 4.02
C PRO A 411 -17.98 0.38 3.62
N GLN A 412 -18.04 -0.59 2.71
CA GLN A 412 -19.29 -1.20 2.22
C GLN A 412 -19.18 -2.72 2.36
N PRO A 413 -20.08 -3.38 3.10
CA PRO A 413 -20.04 -4.83 3.28
C PRO A 413 -20.16 -5.64 1.99
N GLU A 414 -20.73 -5.05 0.94
CA GLU A 414 -20.91 -5.62 -0.40
C GLU A 414 -19.59 -5.68 -1.18
N ASN A 415 -18.65 -4.79 -0.90
CA ASN A 415 -17.29 -4.84 -1.42
C ASN A 415 -16.56 -5.99 -0.73
N ARG A 416 -16.42 -7.11 -1.45
CA ARG A 416 -16.13 -8.40 -0.84
C ARG A 416 -15.10 -9.22 -1.59
N ILE A 417 -14.28 -9.93 -0.82
CA ILE A 417 -13.34 -10.96 -1.28
C ILE A 417 -13.81 -12.31 -0.79
N VAL A 418 -13.86 -13.31 -1.68
CA VAL A 418 -14.11 -14.72 -1.32
C VAL A 418 -13.16 -15.63 -2.10
N PRO A 419 -12.80 -16.80 -1.55
CA PRO A 419 -12.13 -17.83 -2.34
C PRO A 419 -13.04 -18.32 -3.48
N SER A 420 -12.52 -18.41 -4.71
CA SER A 420 -13.28 -18.94 -5.84
C SER A 420 -13.65 -20.41 -5.63
N LYS A 421 -14.87 -20.77 -6.02
CA LYS A 421 -15.35 -22.17 -6.00
C LYS A 421 -15.01 -22.92 -7.28
N THR A 422 -14.56 -22.22 -8.32
CA THR A 422 -14.42 -22.79 -9.67
C THR A 422 -13.01 -22.63 -10.26
N ALA A 423 -12.19 -21.76 -9.70
CA ALA A 423 -10.85 -21.48 -10.21
C ALA A 423 -9.79 -21.57 -9.10
N THR A 424 -8.71 -22.28 -9.41
CA THR A 424 -7.54 -22.42 -8.54
C THR A 424 -6.28 -21.93 -9.25
N ASP A 425 -5.22 -21.71 -8.49
CA ASP A 425 -3.88 -21.54 -9.02
C ASP A 425 -3.22 -22.89 -9.35
N ALA A 426 -1.97 -22.87 -9.80
CA ALA A 426 -1.24 -24.06 -10.24
C ALA A 426 -0.99 -25.09 -9.13
N VAL A 427 -1.01 -24.67 -7.85
CA VAL A 427 -0.84 -25.58 -6.69
C VAL A 427 -2.17 -25.96 -6.03
N GLY A 428 -3.29 -25.64 -6.70
CA GLY A 428 -4.65 -26.03 -6.29
C GLY A 428 -5.28 -25.14 -5.21
N ILE A 429 -4.72 -23.95 -4.94
CA ILE A 429 -5.30 -23.00 -3.99
C ILE A 429 -6.34 -22.14 -4.71
N PRO A 430 -7.56 -21.96 -4.15
CA PRO A 430 -8.58 -21.08 -4.71
C PRO A 430 -8.08 -19.67 -4.99
N ARG A 431 -8.39 -19.14 -6.18
CA ARG A 431 -8.08 -17.76 -6.56
C ARG A 431 -9.02 -16.77 -5.86
N PRO A 432 -8.59 -15.53 -5.59
CA PRO A 432 -9.49 -14.54 -5.00
C PRO A 432 -10.54 -14.06 -6.00
N GLU A 433 -11.79 -14.09 -5.58
CA GLU A 433 -12.93 -13.54 -6.31
C GLU A 433 -13.38 -12.27 -5.59
N ILE A 434 -13.40 -11.14 -6.31
CA ILE A 434 -13.60 -9.81 -5.75
C ILE A 434 -14.84 -9.16 -6.37
N THR A 435 -15.82 -8.80 -5.53
CA THR A 435 -16.95 -7.95 -5.90
C THR A 435 -16.69 -6.55 -5.37
N TYR A 436 -16.76 -5.53 -6.27
CA TYR A 436 -16.42 -4.15 -5.89
C TYR A 436 -17.30 -3.13 -6.60
N ALA A 437 -17.69 -2.10 -5.86
CA ALA A 437 -18.41 -0.94 -6.38
C ALA A 437 -17.86 0.34 -5.73
N ILE A 438 -17.94 1.44 -6.45
CA ILE A 438 -17.60 2.80 -5.98
C ILE A 438 -18.91 3.56 -5.80
N ASP A 439 -19.11 4.11 -4.62
CA ASP A 439 -20.36 4.77 -4.23
C ASP A 439 -20.47 6.22 -4.74
N ASP A 440 -21.66 6.80 -4.57
CA ASP A 440 -21.92 8.17 -4.96
C ASP A 440 -21.17 9.19 -4.11
N TYR A 441 -20.72 8.83 -2.92
CA TYR A 441 -19.87 9.68 -2.08
C TYR A 441 -18.53 9.97 -2.78
N VAL A 442 -17.88 8.95 -3.35
CA VAL A 442 -16.67 9.10 -4.15
C VAL A 442 -16.95 9.85 -5.45
N LYS A 443 -18.06 9.50 -6.15
CA LYS A 443 -18.41 10.15 -7.43
C LYS A 443 -18.61 11.66 -7.26
N ARG A 444 -19.25 12.11 -6.16
CA ARG A 444 -19.37 13.56 -5.84
C ARG A 444 -18.01 14.19 -5.57
N GLY A 445 -17.13 13.53 -4.80
CA GLY A 445 -15.77 14.00 -4.57
C GLY A 445 -14.97 14.14 -5.88
N ALA A 446 -15.16 13.23 -6.84
CA ALA A 446 -14.48 13.28 -8.14
C ALA A 446 -14.94 14.47 -9.00
N VAL A 447 -16.23 14.85 -8.95
CA VAL A 447 -16.73 16.07 -9.62
C VAL A 447 -16.00 17.30 -9.09
N HIS A 448 -15.93 17.48 -7.78
CA HIS A 448 -15.18 18.58 -7.16
C HIS A 448 -13.67 18.50 -7.49
N THR A 449 -13.07 17.30 -7.54
CA THR A 449 -11.67 17.14 -7.91
C THR A 449 -11.38 17.63 -9.33
N ARG A 450 -12.29 17.39 -10.26
CA ARG A 450 -12.17 17.91 -11.64
C ARG A 450 -12.13 19.44 -11.69
N GLU A 451 -12.91 20.14 -10.83
CA GLU A 451 -12.86 21.60 -10.71
C GLU A 451 -11.52 22.08 -10.15
N VAL A 452 -10.97 21.37 -9.16
CA VAL A 452 -9.65 21.64 -8.60
C VAL A 452 -8.57 21.47 -9.67
N TYR A 453 -8.64 20.42 -10.46
CA TYR A 453 -7.72 20.19 -11.60
C TYR A 453 -7.80 21.29 -12.65
N ALA A 454 -9.01 21.68 -13.06
CA ALA A 454 -9.22 22.77 -14.02
C ALA A 454 -8.61 24.08 -13.52
N THR A 455 -8.77 24.38 -12.23
CA THR A 455 -8.20 25.57 -11.59
C THR A 455 -6.67 25.49 -11.56
N ALA A 456 -6.08 24.35 -11.16
CA ALA A 456 -4.64 24.17 -11.14
C ALA A 456 -4.02 24.32 -12.56
N ALA A 457 -4.66 23.72 -13.57
CA ALA A 457 -4.24 23.88 -14.96
C ALA A 457 -4.28 25.36 -15.39
N LYS A 458 -5.36 26.08 -15.07
CA LYS A 458 -5.49 27.51 -15.36
C LYS A 458 -4.39 28.35 -14.70
N VAL A 459 -4.11 28.12 -13.43
CA VAL A 459 -3.05 28.83 -12.66
C VAL A 459 -1.68 28.65 -13.31
N LEU A 460 -1.41 27.46 -13.84
CA LEU A 460 -0.13 27.13 -14.50
C LEU A 460 -0.11 27.45 -15.99
N GLY A 461 -1.12 28.15 -16.53
CA GLY A 461 -1.25 28.47 -17.95
C GLY A 461 -1.36 27.23 -18.84
N GLY A 462 -2.04 26.21 -18.36
CA GLY A 462 -2.14 24.89 -18.96
C GLY A 462 -2.81 24.88 -20.33
N THR A 463 -2.23 24.18 -21.27
CA THR A 463 -2.76 23.90 -22.61
C THR A 463 -2.93 22.40 -22.83
N GLU A 464 -3.77 21.99 -23.77
CA GLU A 464 -4.07 20.58 -24.07
C GLU A 464 -4.45 19.79 -22.79
N VAL A 465 -5.36 20.34 -21.97
CA VAL A 465 -5.78 19.75 -20.70
C VAL A 465 -6.60 18.49 -20.97
N VAL A 466 -6.14 17.37 -20.43
CA VAL A 466 -6.79 16.06 -20.55
C VAL A 466 -7.14 15.56 -19.15
N PHE A 467 -8.43 15.38 -18.89
CA PHE A 467 -8.91 14.76 -17.66
C PHE A 467 -9.04 13.26 -17.84
N ASN A 468 -8.54 12.51 -16.88
CA ASN A 468 -8.82 11.08 -16.73
C ASN A 468 -9.83 10.91 -15.59
N ASP A 469 -11.11 10.82 -15.98
CA ASP A 469 -12.24 10.72 -15.05
C ASP A 469 -12.59 9.24 -14.74
N GLU A 470 -11.96 8.27 -15.42
CA GLU A 470 -12.09 6.85 -15.10
C GLU A 470 -11.34 6.54 -13.81
N PHE A 471 -12.03 5.90 -12.86
CA PHE A 471 -11.42 5.54 -11.60
C PHE A 471 -10.34 4.45 -11.76
N ALA A 472 -9.11 4.79 -11.39
CA ALA A 472 -7.98 3.88 -11.34
C ALA A 472 -7.73 3.42 -9.88
N PRO A 473 -7.21 2.19 -9.66
CA PRO A 473 -6.77 1.75 -8.34
C PRO A 473 -5.47 2.46 -7.95
N ASN A 474 -5.30 2.67 -6.64
CA ASN A 474 -4.04 3.21 -6.08
C ASN A 474 -3.25 2.17 -5.27
N ASN A 475 -3.69 0.91 -5.30
CA ASN A 475 -3.06 -0.22 -4.61
C ASN A 475 -2.99 -0.07 -3.08
N HIS A 476 -3.88 0.73 -2.50
CA HIS A 476 -4.04 0.93 -1.05
C HIS A 476 -5.09 -0.04 -0.50
N ILE A 477 -4.90 -1.34 -0.74
CA ILE A 477 -5.82 -2.41 -0.42
C ILE A 477 -6.05 -2.46 1.09
N THR A 478 -7.25 -2.09 1.56
CA THR A 478 -7.63 -1.97 2.98
C THR A 478 -8.98 -2.62 3.26
N GLY A 479 -9.34 -2.73 4.54
CA GLY A 479 -10.59 -3.38 4.94
C GLY A 479 -10.49 -4.91 4.87
N ALA A 480 -11.62 -5.57 4.73
CA ALA A 480 -11.76 -7.02 4.62
C ALA A 480 -11.48 -7.86 5.90
N THR A 481 -10.93 -7.27 6.97
CA THR A 481 -10.86 -7.84 8.33
C THR A 481 -10.87 -6.72 9.38
N ILE A 482 -11.80 -5.80 9.24
CA ILE A 482 -11.82 -4.54 9.96
C ILE A 482 -11.81 -4.69 11.48
N MET A 483 -11.11 -3.76 12.15
CA MET A 483 -11.15 -3.64 13.60
C MET A 483 -12.41 -2.91 14.09
N GLY A 484 -12.83 -3.21 15.29
CA GLY A 484 -13.95 -2.53 15.94
C GLY A 484 -14.00 -2.81 17.43
N ALA A 485 -14.96 -2.19 18.10
CA ALA A 485 -15.24 -2.40 19.52
C ALA A 485 -16.18 -3.59 19.78
N ASP A 486 -16.90 -4.04 18.75
CA ASP A 486 -17.94 -5.06 18.86
C ASP A 486 -17.64 -6.26 17.93
N ALA A 487 -17.59 -7.45 18.52
CA ALA A 487 -17.37 -8.70 17.79
C ALA A 487 -18.47 -9.05 16.78
N ARG A 488 -19.64 -8.38 16.85
CA ARG A 488 -20.77 -8.65 15.95
C ARG A 488 -20.61 -7.99 14.57
N ASP A 489 -19.78 -6.96 14.45
CA ASP A 489 -19.63 -6.16 13.24
C ASP A 489 -18.17 -5.88 12.84
N SER A 490 -17.25 -6.63 13.43
CA SER A 490 -15.80 -6.52 13.18
C SER A 490 -15.11 -7.87 13.35
N VAL A 491 -13.86 -7.95 12.90
CA VAL A 491 -13.05 -9.19 12.93
C VAL A 491 -12.02 -9.16 14.04
N VAL A 492 -11.39 -8.01 14.26
CA VAL A 492 -10.35 -7.83 15.27
C VAL A 492 -10.69 -6.70 16.24
N ASP A 493 -10.17 -6.82 17.45
CA ASP A 493 -10.24 -5.78 18.48
C ASP A 493 -9.23 -4.64 18.22
N LYS A 494 -9.18 -3.68 19.14
CA LYS A 494 -8.28 -2.53 19.09
C LYS A 494 -6.78 -2.90 19.06
N ASP A 495 -6.41 -4.10 19.50
CA ASP A 495 -5.04 -4.62 19.55
C ASP A 495 -4.72 -5.52 18.35
N CYS A 496 -5.59 -5.55 17.33
CA CYS A 496 -5.51 -6.39 16.14
C CYS A 496 -5.62 -7.90 16.42
N ARG A 497 -6.13 -8.30 17.60
CA ARG A 497 -6.44 -9.69 17.94
C ARG A 497 -7.82 -10.03 17.42
N THR A 498 -7.99 -11.22 16.85
CA THR A 498 -9.31 -11.71 16.44
C THR A 498 -10.21 -11.97 17.65
N PHE A 499 -11.49 -11.64 17.55
CA PHE A 499 -12.46 -11.89 18.61
C PHE A 499 -12.67 -13.39 18.85
N ASP A 500 -12.57 -14.22 17.83
CA ASP A 500 -12.88 -15.65 17.89
C ASP A 500 -11.72 -16.50 18.43
N HIS A 501 -10.48 -16.06 18.22
CA HIS A 501 -9.29 -16.87 18.52
C HIS A 501 -8.30 -16.07 19.37
N PRO A 502 -8.01 -16.48 20.63
CA PRO A 502 -7.23 -15.69 21.57
C PRO A 502 -5.74 -15.57 21.20
N ASN A 503 -5.25 -16.40 20.29
CA ASN A 503 -3.85 -16.42 19.83
C ASN A 503 -3.67 -16.11 18.35
N LEU A 504 -4.69 -15.54 17.69
CA LEU A 504 -4.63 -15.11 16.29
C LEU A 504 -4.70 -13.60 16.20
N PHE A 505 -3.71 -13.01 15.55
CA PHE A 505 -3.60 -11.57 15.29
C PHE A 505 -3.56 -11.31 13.77
N ILE A 506 -4.04 -10.15 13.35
CA ILE A 506 -3.95 -9.71 11.96
C ILE A 506 -3.15 -8.42 11.90
N SER A 507 -2.03 -8.43 11.16
CA SER A 507 -1.14 -7.29 10.97
C SER A 507 -1.09 -6.89 9.51
N SER A 508 -2.11 -6.18 9.05
CA SER A 508 -2.18 -5.69 7.66
C SER A 508 -3.14 -4.51 7.54
N SER A 509 -3.15 -3.85 6.40
CA SER A 509 -4.14 -2.83 6.06
C SER A 509 -5.59 -3.34 6.08
N SER A 510 -5.78 -4.67 6.04
CA SER A 510 -7.12 -5.25 6.11
C SER A 510 -7.85 -4.96 7.44
N THR A 511 -7.13 -4.60 8.50
CA THR A 511 -7.73 -4.26 9.80
C THR A 511 -8.29 -2.84 9.89
N MET A 512 -8.03 -1.99 8.90
CA MET A 512 -8.46 -0.59 8.91
C MET A 512 -9.97 -0.46 8.64
N PRO A 513 -10.75 0.17 9.56
CA PRO A 513 -12.19 0.40 9.37
C PRO A 513 -12.52 1.45 8.32
N THR A 514 -11.58 2.37 8.06
CA THR A 514 -11.64 3.41 7.01
C THR A 514 -10.26 3.54 6.37
N VAL A 515 -10.21 4.05 5.13
CA VAL A 515 -8.97 4.13 4.36
C VAL A 515 -8.23 5.47 4.55
N GLY A 516 -8.90 6.47 5.15
CA GLY A 516 -8.36 7.84 5.25
C GLY A 516 -8.20 8.50 3.88
N THR A 517 -7.32 9.50 3.81
CA THR A 517 -7.09 10.30 2.58
C THR A 517 -5.68 10.19 2.04
N VAL A 518 -4.85 9.28 2.57
CA VAL A 518 -3.41 9.20 2.24
C VAL A 518 -2.94 7.75 2.16
N ASN A 519 -1.72 7.59 1.65
CA ASN A 519 -1.04 6.30 1.57
C ASN A 519 -1.02 5.60 2.94
N VAL A 520 -1.45 4.36 3.00
CA VAL A 520 -1.73 3.62 4.24
C VAL A 520 -0.52 2.98 4.90
N THR A 521 0.63 2.94 4.21
CA THR A 521 1.79 2.13 4.61
C THR A 521 2.37 2.53 5.97
N LEU A 522 2.45 3.83 6.29
CA LEU A 522 2.93 4.26 7.60
C LEU A 522 1.98 3.83 8.73
N THR A 523 0.66 3.89 8.49
CA THR A 523 -0.35 3.42 9.45
C THR A 523 -0.25 1.90 9.65
N ILE A 524 0.02 1.12 8.58
CA ILE A 524 0.31 -0.33 8.70
C ILE A 524 1.50 -0.57 9.62
N ALA A 525 2.60 0.16 9.44
CA ALA A 525 3.79 0.02 10.26
C ALA A 525 3.54 0.42 11.73
N ALA A 526 2.80 1.50 11.97
CA ALA A 526 2.44 1.94 13.32
C ALA A 526 1.55 0.91 14.05
N LEU A 527 0.55 0.35 13.36
CA LEU A 527 -0.29 -0.73 13.91
C LEU A 527 0.51 -2.00 14.18
N ALA A 528 1.44 -2.36 13.30
CA ALA A 528 2.32 -3.52 13.49
C ALA A 528 3.21 -3.38 14.73
N LEU A 529 3.79 -2.20 14.96
CA LEU A 529 4.57 -1.89 16.15
C LEU A 529 3.72 -1.94 17.43
N ARG A 530 2.52 -1.35 17.39
CA ARG A 530 1.58 -1.35 18.52
C ARG A 530 1.14 -2.77 18.88
N MET A 531 0.76 -3.56 17.89
CA MET A 531 0.41 -4.97 18.08
C MET A 531 1.60 -5.78 18.62
N SER A 532 2.81 -5.54 18.12
CA SER A 532 4.02 -6.23 18.60
C SER A 532 4.27 -5.97 20.10
N ASP A 533 4.05 -4.73 20.56
CA ASP A 533 4.23 -4.40 21.98
C ASP A 533 3.17 -5.08 22.88
N THR A 534 1.97 -5.33 22.36
CA THR A 534 0.96 -6.16 23.03
C THR A 534 1.39 -7.62 23.05
N LEU A 535 1.78 -8.16 21.91
CA LEU A 535 2.13 -9.58 21.77
C LEU A 535 3.39 -9.97 22.54
N LYS A 536 4.40 -9.09 22.66
CA LYS A 536 5.60 -9.30 23.49
C LYS A 536 5.29 -9.62 24.95
N LYS A 537 4.18 -9.13 25.49
CA LYS A 537 3.76 -9.33 26.88
C LYS A 537 3.06 -10.67 27.11
N GLU A 538 2.58 -11.29 26.04
CA GLU A 538 1.78 -12.51 26.10
C GLU A 538 2.56 -13.77 25.73
N VAL A 539 3.63 -13.63 24.94
CA VAL A 539 4.44 -14.74 24.44
C VAL A 539 5.52 -15.18 25.44
#